data_45ce283928704789213e4ea03de4f762
#
_entry.id   45ce283928704789213e4ea03de4f762
#
_cell.length_a   1.000
_cell.length_b   1.000
_cell.length_c   1.000
_cell.angle_alpha   90.00
_cell.angle_beta   90.00
_cell.angle_gamma   90.00
#
_symmetry.space_group_name_H-M   'P 1'
#
loop_
_entity.id
_entity.type
_entity.pdbx_description
1 polymer ?
#
loop_
_entity_poly.entity_id
_entity_poly.type
_entity_poly.pdbx_seq_one_letter_code
_entity_poly.pdbx_strand_id
1 'polypeptide(L)'
;MKYINNEYYHVYNRGANKARIFFLKDNYRHCLSLMGKYSAKHAVSILAYCLMPNHYHLVCRGDHDGSISKFLRDTFNAYTQAVNKQQRLSGTLFQGRARAKHITSDSYVVQVVRYIHLNPVEAGIVATPEEWKFSDYLNWIGKPCEDLKPSQGSLLRSGYFKNGDSYRNFVDTSYSAGKDQAEMKLYLYDE
;
A
#
# COMPACT_ATOMS: atom_id res chain seq x y z
N MET A 1 18.68 -0.98 -0.23
CA MET A 1 18.23 -2.18 0.50
C MET A 1 18.24 -3.35 -0.47
N LYS A 2 18.72 -4.52 -0.05
CA LYS A 2 18.62 -5.77 -0.83
C LYS A 2 17.36 -6.50 -0.36
N TYR A 3 16.45 -6.81 -1.28
CA TYR A 3 15.25 -7.59 -1.00
C TYR A 3 15.58 -9.08 -1.09
N ILE A 4 15.05 -9.86 -0.13
CA ILE A 4 15.16 -11.32 -0.11
C ILE A 4 13.96 -11.90 -0.86
N ASN A 5 14.20 -12.92 -1.68
CA ASN A 5 13.15 -13.56 -2.46
C ASN A 5 12.11 -14.24 -1.56
N ASN A 6 10.87 -14.17 -1.97
CA ASN A 6 9.72 -14.76 -1.27
C ASN A 6 9.46 -14.20 0.14
N GLU A 7 10.14 -13.12 0.54
CA GLU A 7 9.92 -12.43 1.81
C GLU A 7 9.01 -11.22 1.64
N TYR A 8 8.29 -10.87 2.70
CA TYR A 8 7.35 -9.76 2.72
C TYR A 8 8.04 -8.45 3.09
N TYR A 9 7.63 -7.38 2.41
CA TYR A 9 8.13 -6.04 2.66
C TYR A 9 7.00 -5.04 2.74
N HIS A 10 6.99 -4.23 3.78
CA HIS A 10 6.25 -2.98 3.82
C HIS A 10 7.05 -1.91 3.09
N VAL A 11 6.52 -1.44 1.97
CA VAL A 11 7.13 -0.41 1.13
C VAL A 11 6.29 0.84 1.17
N TYR A 12 6.93 1.98 1.33
CA TYR A 12 6.25 3.27 1.39
C TYR A 12 7.11 4.40 0.83
N ASN A 13 6.46 5.46 0.40
CA ASN A 13 7.10 6.71 0.04
C ASN A 13 6.11 7.86 0.15
N ARG A 14 6.61 9.07 0.27
CA ARG A 14 5.79 10.28 0.34
C ARG A 14 6.24 11.34 -0.65
N GLY A 15 5.37 12.29 -0.92
CA GLY A 15 5.68 13.44 -1.75
C GLY A 15 6.80 14.30 -1.17
N ALA A 16 7.60 14.91 -2.04
CA ALA A 16 8.59 15.90 -1.64
C ALA A 16 7.92 17.01 -0.82
N ASN A 17 8.53 17.37 0.31
CA ASN A 17 7.98 18.36 1.26
C ASN A 17 6.56 18.01 1.77
N LYS A 18 6.23 16.74 1.88
CA LYS A 18 4.89 16.24 2.24
C LYS A 18 3.77 16.69 1.26
N ALA A 19 4.13 17.15 0.07
CA ALA A 19 3.20 17.61 -0.95
C ALA A 19 2.35 16.47 -1.50
N ARG A 20 1.21 16.80 -2.11
CA ARG A 20 0.35 15.84 -2.79
C ARG A 20 1.10 15.16 -3.92
N ILE A 21 0.87 13.86 -4.06
CA ILE A 21 1.32 13.04 -5.19
C ILE A 21 0.13 12.56 -6.03
N PHE A 22 -1.09 12.60 -5.48
CA PHE A 22 -2.33 12.34 -6.20
C PHE A 22 -3.20 13.60 -6.17
N PHE A 23 -3.45 14.20 -7.32
CA PHE A 23 -4.17 15.46 -7.47
C PHE A 23 -5.64 15.22 -7.86
N LEU A 24 -5.89 14.22 -8.72
CA LEU A 24 -7.19 13.86 -9.26
C LEU A 24 -7.45 12.36 -9.05
N LYS A 25 -8.71 11.95 -9.07
CA LYS A 25 -9.09 10.53 -9.00
C LYS A 25 -8.39 9.67 -10.07
N ASP A 26 -8.21 10.23 -11.27
CA ASP A 26 -7.55 9.54 -12.37
C ASP A 26 -6.05 9.27 -12.12
N ASN A 27 -5.40 10.08 -11.27
CA ASN A 27 -4.02 9.78 -10.87
C ASN A 27 -3.93 8.48 -10.08
N TYR A 28 -4.87 8.24 -9.17
CA TYR A 28 -4.93 6.98 -8.40
C TYR A 28 -5.17 5.79 -9.35
N ARG A 29 -6.15 5.89 -10.24
CA ARG A 29 -6.45 4.84 -11.23
C ARG A 29 -5.27 4.54 -12.13
N HIS A 30 -4.61 5.59 -12.61
CA HIS A 30 -3.40 5.44 -13.42
C HIS A 30 -2.26 4.75 -12.64
N CYS A 31 -2.02 5.16 -11.39
CA CYS A 31 -1.03 4.51 -10.53
C CYS A 31 -1.34 3.02 -10.35
N LEU A 32 -2.60 2.67 -10.04
CA LEU A 32 -3.04 1.28 -9.89
C LEU A 32 -2.87 0.46 -11.18
N SER A 33 -3.16 1.06 -12.33
CA SER A 33 -2.90 0.43 -13.64
C SER A 33 -1.42 0.15 -13.85
N LEU A 34 -0.54 1.09 -13.52
CA LEU A 34 0.91 0.91 -13.60
C LEU A 34 1.40 -0.15 -12.60
N MET A 35 0.86 -0.15 -11.37
CA MET A 35 1.17 -1.17 -10.38
C MET A 35 0.81 -2.57 -10.90
N GLY A 36 -0.37 -2.76 -11.46
CA GLY A 36 -0.79 -4.03 -12.08
C GLY A 36 0.09 -4.45 -13.25
N LYS A 37 0.46 -3.51 -14.12
CA LYS A 37 1.34 -3.77 -15.27
C LYS A 37 2.74 -4.21 -14.83
N TYR A 38 3.35 -3.46 -13.91
CA TYR A 38 4.74 -3.68 -13.54
C TYR A 38 4.90 -4.76 -12.46
N SER A 39 3.89 -5.03 -11.65
CA SER A 39 3.91 -6.20 -10.75
C SER A 39 3.95 -7.49 -11.56
N ALA A 40 3.11 -7.62 -12.60
CA ALA A 40 3.15 -8.77 -13.51
C ALA A 40 4.49 -8.88 -14.26
N LYS A 41 5.01 -7.75 -14.79
CA LYS A 41 6.29 -7.73 -15.51
C LYS A 41 7.48 -8.18 -14.67
N HIS A 42 7.49 -7.85 -13.38
CA HIS A 42 8.63 -8.07 -12.50
C HIS A 42 8.40 -9.18 -11.49
N ALA A 43 7.35 -9.99 -11.65
CA ALA A 43 7.00 -11.08 -10.74
C ALA A 43 6.95 -10.59 -9.27
N VAL A 44 6.14 -9.56 -9.02
CA VAL A 44 5.88 -9.02 -7.68
C VAL A 44 4.44 -9.25 -7.31
N SER A 45 4.22 -9.90 -6.19
CA SER A 45 2.90 -10.04 -5.56
C SER A 45 2.61 -8.82 -4.70
N ILE A 46 1.56 -8.07 -5.02
CA ILE A 46 1.04 -6.99 -4.17
C ILE A 46 -0.02 -7.61 -3.27
N LEU A 47 0.18 -7.56 -1.96
CA LEU A 47 -0.66 -8.23 -0.96
C LEU A 47 -1.61 -7.28 -0.27
N ALA A 48 -1.18 -6.03 -0.07
CA ALA A 48 -2.03 -4.95 0.39
C ALA A 48 -1.52 -3.62 -0.13
N TYR A 49 -2.41 -2.63 -0.26
CA TYR A 49 -2.02 -1.27 -0.58
C TYR A 49 -3.01 -0.24 -0.05
N CYS A 50 -2.50 0.96 0.17
CA CYS A 50 -3.27 2.17 0.35
C CYS A 50 -2.56 3.35 -0.31
N LEU A 51 -3.24 4.02 -1.23
CA LEU A 51 -2.76 5.24 -1.88
C LEU A 51 -3.40 6.44 -1.19
N MET A 52 -2.61 7.20 -0.45
CA MET A 52 -3.02 8.41 0.27
C MET A 52 -2.70 9.66 -0.55
N PRO A 53 -3.34 10.81 -0.33
CA PRO A 53 -3.13 11.99 -1.18
C PRO A 53 -1.67 12.42 -1.35
N ASN A 54 -0.82 12.21 -0.35
CA ASN A 54 0.58 12.64 -0.34
C ASN A 54 1.59 11.52 -0.08
N HIS A 55 1.16 10.27 0.06
CA HIS A 55 2.04 9.10 0.27
C HIS A 55 1.35 7.81 -0.17
N TYR A 56 2.08 6.71 -0.15
CA TYR A 56 1.51 5.38 -0.38
C TYR A 56 2.16 4.34 0.53
N HIS A 57 1.42 3.29 0.79
CA HIS A 57 1.87 2.08 1.47
C HIS A 57 1.55 0.85 0.64
N LEU A 58 2.49 -0.10 0.59
CA LEU A 58 2.32 -1.39 -0.07
C LEU A 58 2.85 -2.49 0.85
N VAL A 59 2.19 -3.64 0.88
CA VAL A 59 2.82 -4.90 1.29
C VAL A 59 3.05 -5.71 0.03
N CYS A 60 4.28 -6.08 -0.24
CA CYS A 60 4.63 -6.83 -1.43
C CYS A 60 5.71 -7.88 -1.18
N ARG A 61 5.77 -8.86 -2.09
CA ARG A 61 6.74 -9.94 -2.14
C ARG A 61 7.26 -10.06 -3.56
N GLY A 62 8.55 -10.28 -3.73
CA GLY A 62 9.18 -10.53 -5.03
C GLY A 62 9.62 -11.96 -5.17
N ASP A 63 9.43 -12.56 -6.34
CA ASP A 63 9.78 -13.95 -6.61
C ASP A 63 11.23 -14.12 -7.03
N HIS A 64 11.91 -13.03 -7.44
CA HIS A 64 13.30 -13.04 -7.91
C HIS A 64 14.09 -11.85 -7.37
N ASP A 65 15.42 -11.97 -7.37
CA ASP A 65 16.33 -10.91 -6.95
C ASP A 65 16.09 -9.61 -7.73
N GLY A 66 15.89 -8.54 -6.98
CA GLY A 66 15.67 -7.21 -7.54
C GLY A 66 14.28 -6.97 -8.12
N SER A 67 13.33 -7.94 -8.05
CA SER A 67 11.95 -7.79 -8.54
C SER A 67 11.28 -6.55 -7.96
N ILE A 68 11.28 -6.40 -6.64
CA ILE A 68 10.67 -5.26 -5.95
C ILE A 68 11.33 -3.95 -6.37
N SER A 69 12.67 -3.90 -6.44
CA SER A 69 13.38 -2.68 -6.86
C SER A 69 13.02 -2.26 -8.29
N LYS A 70 12.94 -3.22 -9.22
CA LYS A 70 12.57 -2.97 -10.62
C LYS A 70 11.11 -2.53 -10.73
N PHE A 71 10.23 -3.20 -10.00
CA PHE A 71 8.81 -2.86 -9.92
C PHE A 71 8.60 -1.41 -9.44
N LEU A 72 9.20 -1.04 -8.31
CA LEU A 72 9.08 0.29 -7.74
C LEU A 72 9.63 1.36 -8.68
N ARG A 73 10.81 1.13 -9.26
CA ARG A 73 11.43 2.05 -10.21
C ARG A 73 10.52 2.28 -11.42
N ASP A 74 10.10 1.22 -12.09
CA ASP A 74 9.35 1.33 -13.35
C ASP A 74 7.96 1.92 -13.10
N THR A 75 7.28 1.51 -12.01
CA THR A 75 5.96 2.04 -11.64
C THR A 75 6.01 3.53 -11.34
N PHE A 76 6.87 3.93 -10.41
CA PHE A 76 6.82 5.29 -9.89
C PHE A 76 7.57 6.30 -10.76
N ASN A 77 8.51 5.86 -11.61
CA ASN A 77 9.06 6.73 -12.65
C ASN A 77 8.01 7.03 -13.74
N ALA A 78 7.30 6.01 -14.23
CA ALA A 78 6.22 6.22 -15.20
C ALA A 78 5.11 7.10 -14.62
N TYR A 79 4.73 6.85 -13.36
CA TYR A 79 3.74 7.66 -12.65
C TYR A 79 4.19 9.12 -12.52
N THR A 80 5.42 9.38 -12.06
CA THR A 80 5.99 10.73 -11.91
C THR A 80 5.98 11.49 -13.23
N GLN A 81 6.41 10.85 -14.32
CA GLN A 81 6.40 11.47 -15.64
C GLN A 81 4.99 11.89 -16.08
N ALA A 82 4.00 11.01 -15.88
CA ALA A 82 2.61 11.30 -16.24
C ALA A 82 2.03 12.47 -15.42
N VAL A 83 2.25 12.46 -14.09
CA VAL A 83 1.77 13.52 -13.20
C VAL A 83 2.47 14.85 -13.50
N ASN A 84 3.79 14.85 -13.66
CA ASN A 84 4.54 16.06 -13.99
C ASN A 84 4.04 16.68 -15.30
N LYS A 85 3.82 15.86 -16.33
CA LYS A 85 3.24 16.34 -17.59
C LYS A 85 1.84 16.93 -17.39
N GLN A 86 0.96 16.24 -16.65
CA GLN A 86 -0.40 16.68 -16.40
C GLN A 86 -0.46 17.98 -15.60
N GLN A 87 0.36 18.08 -14.54
CA GLN A 87 0.37 19.21 -13.62
C GLN A 87 1.33 20.34 -14.03
N ARG A 88 2.04 20.19 -15.16
CA ARG A 88 3.10 21.10 -15.63
C ARG A 88 4.19 21.32 -14.55
N LEU A 89 4.52 20.25 -13.83
CA LEU A 89 5.57 20.25 -12.83
C LEU A 89 6.89 19.74 -13.42
N SER A 90 7.99 20.08 -12.76
CA SER A 90 9.34 19.57 -13.06
C SER A 90 9.99 19.06 -11.78
N GLY A 91 10.98 18.15 -11.95
CA GLY A 91 11.74 17.60 -10.83
C GLY A 91 11.08 16.36 -10.20
N THR A 92 11.43 16.09 -8.95
CA THR A 92 11.00 14.89 -8.25
C THR A 92 9.63 15.08 -7.60
N LEU A 93 8.74 14.11 -7.82
CA LEU A 93 7.45 14.06 -7.15
C LEU A 93 7.57 13.51 -5.72
N PHE A 94 8.51 12.59 -5.50
CA PHE A 94 8.71 11.88 -4.23
C PHE A 94 9.92 12.41 -3.46
N GLN A 95 9.91 12.23 -2.13
CA GLN A 95 10.98 12.66 -1.22
C GLN A 95 12.27 11.80 -1.35
N GLY A 96 12.53 11.20 -2.48
CA GLY A 96 13.64 10.31 -2.72
C GLY A 96 13.21 8.89 -3.03
N ARG A 97 14.08 7.91 -2.74
CA ARG A 97 13.78 6.50 -2.98
C ARG A 97 12.73 5.98 -2.00
N ALA A 98 11.89 5.06 -2.47
CA ALA A 98 10.97 4.34 -1.58
C ALA A 98 11.72 3.67 -0.43
N ARG A 99 11.16 3.77 0.76
CA ARG A 99 11.64 3.05 1.94
C ARG A 99 10.97 1.68 1.99
N ALA A 100 11.65 0.73 2.61
CA ALA A 100 11.08 -0.60 2.81
C ALA A 100 11.51 -1.14 4.19
N LYS A 101 10.60 -1.85 4.85
CA LYS A 101 10.86 -2.61 6.07
C LYS A 101 10.57 -4.08 5.80
N HIS A 102 11.49 -4.95 6.16
CA HIS A 102 11.30 -6.39 6.07
C HIS A 102 10.31 -6.84 7.14
N ILE A 103 9.33 -7.64 6.75
CA ILE A 103 8.33 -8.23 7.64
C ILE A 103 8.80 -9.65 7.97
N THR A 104 9.31 -9.83 9.20
CA THR A 104 10.03 -11.04 9.62
C THR A 104 9.14 -12.12 10.25
N SER A 105 7.87 -11.82 10.50
CA SER A 105 6.94 -12.81 11.07
C SER A 105 5.56 -12.73 10.44
N ASP A 106 4.93 -13.88 10.33
CA ASP A 106 3.60 -14.02 9.75
C ASP A 106 2.52 -13.28 10.54
N SER A 107 2.60 -13.29 11.89
CA SER A 107 1.67 -12.54 12.73
C SER A 107 1.80 -11.03 12.53
N TYR A 108 2.99 -10.55 12.19
CA TYR A 108 3.24 -9.14 11.97
C TYR A 108 2.72 -8.65 10.61
N VAL A 109 2.66 -9.51 9.58
CA VAL A 109 2.17 -9.09 8.26
C VAL A 109 0.71 -8.59 8.32
N VAL A 110 -0.16 -9.27 9.06
CA VAL A 110 -1.58 -8.87 9.17
C VAL A 110 -1.77 -7.58 9.97
N GLN A 111 -0.89 -7.30 10.93
CA GLN A 111 -0.87 -6.03 11.67
C GLN A 111 -0.48 -4.87 10.74
N VAL A 112 0.55 -5.07 9.90
CA VAL A 112 0.97 -4.07 8.91
C VAL A 112 -0.14 -3.82 7.90
N VAL A 113 -0.81 -4.86 7.42
CA VAL A 113 -1.94 -4.72 6.49
C VAL A 113 -3.08 -3.94 7.12
N ARG A 114 -3.45 -4.26 8.38
CA ARG A 114 -4.45 -3.51 9.13
C ARG A 114 -4.10 -2.02 9.21
N TYR A 115 -2.88 -1.71 9.62
CA TYR A 115 -2.39 -0.33 9.66
C TYR A 115 -2.56 0.38 8.31
N ILE A 116 -2.15 -0.27 7.23
CA ILE A 116 -2.27 0.29 5.86
C ILE A 116 -3.73 0.61 5.53
N HIS A 117 -4.66 -0.27 5.89
CA HIS A 117 -6.08 -0.07 5.63
C HIS A 117 -6.72 1.00 6.53
N LEU A 118 -6.21 1.21 7.74
CA LEU A 118 -6.70 2.25 8.66
C LEU A 118 -6.12 3.64 8.39
N ASN A 119 -5.06 3.76 7.58
CA ASN A 119 -4.41 5.05 7.30
C ASN A 119 -5.38 6.18 6.90
N PRO A 120 -6.38 5.95 6.01
CA PRO A 120 -7.32 7.00 5.62
C PRO A 120 -8.23 7.46 6.76
N VAL A 121 -8.58 6.54 7.67
CA VAL A 121 -9.39 6.85 8.87
C VAL A 121 -8.56 7.62 9.89
N GLU A 122 -7.34 7.19 10.16
CA GLU A 122 -6.40 7.87 11.06
C GLU A 122 -6.02 9.27 10.57
N ALA A 123 -5.97 9.46 9.26
CA ALA A 123 -5.76 10.77 8.65
C ALA A 123 -7.03 11.65 8.62
N GLY A 124 -8.17 11.17 9.12
CA GLY A 124 -9.44 11.89 9.13
C GLY A 124 -10.04 12.17 7.74
N ILE A 125 -9.65 11.37 6.73
CA ILE A 125 -10.13 11.56 5.35
C ILE A 125 -11.49 10.89 5.15
N VAL A 126 -11.73 9.77 5.81
CA VAL A 126 -12.97 8.99 5.80
C VAL A 126 -13.31 8.52 7.20
N ALA A 127 -14.58 8.16 7.45
CA ALA A 127 -15.00 7.63 8.74
C ALA A 127 -14.70 6.13 8.90
N THR A 128 -14.77 5.38 7.80
CA THR A 128 -14.52 3.94 7.78
C THR A 128 -13.57 3.55 6.63
N PRO A 129 -12.80 2.45 6.75
CA PRO A 129 -11.89 2.03 5.68
C PRO A 129 -12.59 1.68 4.36
N GLU A 130 -13.87 1.26 4.42
CA GLU A 130 -14.72 0.97 3.24
C GLU A 130 -14.91 2.18 2.33
N GLU A 131 -14.92 3.37 2.88
CA GLU A 131 -15.17 4.60 2.13
C GLU A 131 -13.96 5.01 1.27
N TRP A 132 -12.75 4.50 1.60
CA TRP A 132 -11.54 4.84 0.86
C TRP A 132 -11.31 3.89 -0.31
N LYS A 133 -11.75 4.32 -1.50
CA LYS A 133 -11.70 3.51 -2.73
C LYS A 133 -10.28 3.23 -3.27
N PHE A 134 -9.25 3.89 -2.75
CA PHE A 134 -7.88 3.75 -3.22
C PHE A 134 -7.00 2.91 -2.28
N SER A 135 -7.63 2.01 -1.52
CA SER A 135 -7.01 0.87 -0.84
C SER A 135 -7.64 -0.44 -1.30
N ASP A 136 -6.99 -1.55 -1.01
CA ASP A 136 -7.56 -2.88 -1.30
C ASP A 136 -8.36 -3.47 -0.13
N TYR A 137 -8.76 -2.66 0.85
CA TYR A 137 -9.53 -3.11 2.01
C TYR A 137 -10.80 -3.87 1.61
N LEU A 138 -11.54 -3.38 0.59
CA LEU A 138 -12.76 -4.05 0.11
C LEU A 138 -12.48 -5.48 -0.38
N ASN A 139 -11.33 -5.71 -1.03
CA ASN A 139 -10.91 -7.05 -1.42
C ASN A 139 -10.64 -7.94 -0.19
N TRP A 140 -10.01 -7.39 0.84
CA TRP A 140 -9.74 -8.10 2.08
C TRP A 140 -11.01 -8.50 2.84
N ILE A 141 -12.08 -7.73 2.77
CA ILE A 141 -13.38 -8.09 3.35
C ILE A 141 -14.31 -8.84 2.37
N GLY A 142 -13.82 -9.20 1.17
CA GLY A 142 -14.57 -9.98 0.19
C GLY A 142 -15.65 -9.19 -0.58
N LYS A 143 -15.59 -7.86 -0.56
CA LYS A 143 -16.48 -7.01 -1.35
C LYS A 143 -15.89 -6.70 -2.73
N PRO A 144 -16.70 -6.65 -3.79
CA PRO A 144 -16.25 -6.27 -5.12
C PRO A 144 -15.77 -4.81 -5.14
N CYS A 145 -14.72 -4.54 -5.90
CA CYS A 145 -14.24 -3.20 -6.16
C CYS A 145 -14.06 -3.02 -7.67
N GLU A 146 -14.87 -2.13 -8.26
CA GLU A 146 -14.95 -1.96 -9.71
C GLU A 146 -13.68 -1.35 -10.33
N ASP A 147 -13.00 -0.48 -9.60
CA ASP A 147 -11.89 0.33 -10.11
C ASP A 147 -10.50 -0.33 -9.90
N LEU A 148 -10.40 -1.45 -9.18
CA LEU A 148 -9.13 -1.98 -8.70
C LEU A 148 -8.88 -3.39 -9.23
N LYS A 149 -7.72 -3.63 -9.80
CA LYS A 149 -7.26 -5.01 -10.02
C LYS A 149 -7.12 -5.67 -8.67
N PRO A 150 -7.64 -6.89 -8.48
CA PRO A 150 -7.54 -7.58 -7.21
C PRO A 150 -6.08 -7.72 -6.81
N SER A 151 -5.72 -7.25 -5.62
CA SER A 151 -4.46 -7.62 -5.00
C SER A 151 -4.51 -9.12 -4.69
N GLN A 152 -3.38 -9.74 -4.47
CA GLN A 152 -3.32 -11.13 -3.98
C GLN A 152 -3.60 -11.23 -2.47
N GLY A 153 -4.08 -10.15 -1.86
CA GLY A 153 -4.35 -10.06 -0.43
C GLY A 153 -5.41 -11.05 0.06
N SER A 154 -6.39 -11.39 -0.78
CA SER A 154 -7.39 -12.41 -0.42
C SER A 154 -6.78 -13.79 -0.17
N LEU A 155 -5.72 -14.16 -0.88
CA LEU A 155 -4.97 -15.41 -0.64
C LEU A 155 -4.20 -15.35 0.68
N LEU A 156 -3.53 -14.21 0.94
CA LEU A 156 -2.86 -14.00 2.22
C LEU A 156 -3.86 -14.03 3.38
N ARG A 157 -5.00 -13.34 3.24
CA ARG A 157 -6.06 -13.33 4.24
C ARG A 157 -6.52 -14.72 4.62
N SER A 158 -6.73 -15.62 3.66
CA SER A 158 -7.25 -16.97 3.92
C SER A 158 -6.34 -17.82 4.81
N GLY A 159 -5.06 -17.47 4.93
CA GLY A 159 -4.11 -18.09 5.85
C GLY A 159 -4.29 -17.66 7.32
N TYR A 160 -5.00 -16.55 7.58
CA TYR A 160 -5.11 -15.96 8.93
C TYR A 160 -6.56 -15.77 9.39
N PHE A 161 -7.50 -15.63 8.47
CA PHE A 161 -8.90 -15.31 8.79
C PHE A 161 -9.83 -16.24 8.03
N LYS A 162 -10.87 -16.71 8.72
CA LYS A 162 -11.89 -17.61 8.16
C LYS A 162 -12.57 -17.00 6.93
N ASN A 163 -12.86 -15.70 6.97
CA ASN A 163 -13.55 -14.96 5.91
C ASN A 163 -13.27 -13.45 6.02
N GLY A 164 -13.90 -12.65 5.17
CA GLY A 164 -13.79 -11.19 5.18
C GLY A 164 -14.33 -10.54 6.44
N ASP A 165 -15.40 -11.07 7.02
CA ASP A 165 -16.00 -10.54 8.26
C ASP A 165 -15.07 -10.74 9.45
N SER A 166 -14.36 -11.87 9.51
CA SER A 166 -13.35 -12.11 10.55
C SER A 166 -12.20 -11.08 10.46
N TYR A 167 -11.81 -10.71 9.24
CA TYR A 167 -10.82 -9.65 9.05
C TYR A 167 -11.38 -8.27 9.43
N ARG A 168 -12.62 -7.96 9.04
CA ARG A 168 -13.30 -6.72 9.44
C ARG A 168 -13.33 -6.57 10.95
N ASN A 169 -13.78 -7.60 11.67
CA ASN A 169 -13.84 -7.59 13.13
C ASN A 169 -12.47 -7.36 13.76
N PHE A 170 -11.41 -7.95 13.17
CA PHE A 170 -10.04 -7.71 13.61
C PHE A 170 -9.61 -6.25 13.45
N VAL A 171 -9.98 -5.60 12.34
CA VAL A 171 -9.72 -4.17 12.11
C VAL A 171 -10.47 -3.32 13.12
N ASP A 172 -11.78 -3.55 13.30
CA ASP A 172 -12.68 -2.74 14.14
C ASP A 172 -12.32 -2.85 15.64
N THR A 173 -12.08 -4.06 16.14
CA THR A 173 -11.77 -4.31 17.57
C THR A 173 -10.47 -3.62 17.99
N SER A 174 -9.48 -3.63 17.13
CA SER A 174 -8.18 -3.04 17.43
C SER A 174 -8.18 -1.52 17.35
N TYR A 175 -9.00 -0.94 16.47
CA TYR A 175 -9.19 0.50 16.39
C TYR A 175 -9.79 1.07 17.67
N SER A 176 -10.78 0.34 18.25
CA SER A 176 -11.44 0.72 19.51
C SER A 176 -10.53 0.60 20.73
N ALA A 177 -9.52 -0.26 20.71
CA ALA A 177 -8.65 -0.54 21.85
C ALA A 177 -7.51 0.46 22.07
N GLY A 178 -7.16 1.32 21.09
CA GLY A 178 -6.17 2.43 21.19
C GLY A 178 -4.72 2.01 21.49
N LYS A 179 -4.48 0.73 21.79
CA LYS A 179 -3.19 0.24 22.29
C LYS A 179 -2.11 0.01 21.22
N ASP A 180 -2.52 -0.29 19.99
CA ASP A 180 -1.59 -0.70 18.95
C ASP A 180 -0.99 0.45 18.13
N GLN A 181 -1.57 1.66 18.21
CA GLN A 181 -1.14 2.80 17.42
C GLN A 181 0.27 3.30 17.77
N ALA A 182 0.61 3.31 19.08
CA ALA A 182 1.94 3.76 19.53
C ALA A 182 3.04 2.76 19.16
N GLU A 183 2.76 1.47 19.28
CA GLU A 183 3.69 0.40 18.94
C GLU A 183 3.90 0.30 17.43
N MET A 184 2.84 0.45 16.65
CA MET A 184 2.92 0.45 15.18
C MET A 184 3.61 1.70 14.62
N LYS A 185 3.44 2.88 15.25
CA LYS A 185 4.18 4.11 14.87
C LYS A 185 5.69 3.94 15.01
N LEU A 186 6.17 3.28 16.04
CA LEU A 186 7.60 2.97 16.23
C LEU A 186 8.18 2.10 15.10
N TYR A 187 7.36 1.24 14.48
CA TYR A 187 7.81 0.38 13.38
C TYR A 187 7.60 0.97 11.98
N LEU A 188 6.83 2.04 11.85
CA LEU A 188 6.37 2.56 10.56
C LEU A 188 7.00 3.89 10.16
N TYR A 189 7.40 4.71 11.11
CA TYR A 189 8.04 6.00 10.86
C TYR A 189 9.35 6.09 11.66
N ASP A 190 10.48 5.96 10.98
CA ASP A 190 11.65 6.74 11.34
C ASP A 190 11.41 8.15 10.77
N GLU A 191 11.01 9.08 11.61
CA GLU A 191 10.95 10.48 11.26
C GLU A 191 12.33 11.05 10.99
#